data_d6686d5092f49a28df730f4024a9f074
#
_entry.id   d6686d5092f49a28df730f4024a9f074
#
_cell.length_a   1.000
_cell.length_b   1.000
_cell.length_c   1.000
_cell.angle_alpha   90.00
_cell.angle_beta   90.00
_cell.angle_gamma   90.00
#
_symmetry.space_group_name_H-M   'P 1'
#
loop_
_entity.id
_entity.type
_entity.pdbx_description
1 polymer ?
#
loop_
_entity_poly.entity_id
_entity_poly.type
_entity_poly.pdbx_seq_one_letter_code
_entity_poly.pdbx_strand_id
1 'polypeptide(L)'
;MSRVYQERLASRSRLSDGCGSVPEPSPKLSIVVAAYCEKDNLQKLYEDLVEALTPLDVTWELILVDDGSTDEDTWNEIAALHCRDARVKGVRFSRNFGHQYGLFAGLSSARGQAVVTMDADLQHPPSAIPLLLREWDNGRKIVHTVRIDNGDTSWLKRTTSLAFYKLFSFLSGVDLSAGMSDFRLLDRRVVNELLQFREMGLFLRGLVHWVGYPSSKIEFQCQSRFAGTSKYNFRRMLRFAWTGITSFSTIPLRAGIIIGLLTSLVAFYQLGEALWLKCFTDRAVPGWASIIGLQSLLFGVLFILLGILGEYMARILEEVRGRPRFIVSETLGFPVDGSQPSPAGLASQYQGLN
;
A
#
# COMPACT_ATOMS: atom_id res chain seq x y z
N MET A 1 -29.69 -26.57 15.17
CA MET A 1 -29.73 -25.29 14.42
C MET A 1 -31.02 -25.23 13.66
N SER A 2 -31.90 -24.31 13.99
CA SER A 2 -33.34 -24.44 13.89
C SER A 2 -33.92 -24.08 12.51
N ARG A 3 -34.98 -24.77 12.15
CA ARG A 3 -35.90 -24.56 11.02
C ARG A 3 -36.27 -23.08 10.77
N VAL A 4 -36.30 -22.28 11.83
CA VAL A 4 -36.58 -20.83 11.80
C VAL A 4 -35.54 -20.01 11.04
N TYR A 5 -34.27 -20.46 11.01
CA TYR A 5 -33.19 -19.78 10.25
C TYR A 5 -33.32 -20.03 8.76
N GLN A 6 -33.71 -21.24 8.36
CA GLN A 6 -33.93 -21.60 6.95
C GLN A 6 -35.18 -20.94 6.36
N GLU A 7 -36.25 -20.75 7.16
CA GLU A 7 -37.45 -20.05 6.70
C GLU A 7 -37.24 -18.54 6.53
N ARG A 8 -36.38 -17.90 7.34
CA ARG A 8 -35.99 -16.50 7.14
C ARG A 8 -35.12 -16.26 5.89
N LEU A 9 -34.31 -17.23 5.50
CA LEU A 9 -33.55 -17.18 4.25
C LEU A 9 -34.46 -17.38 3.04
N ALA A 10 -35.43 -18.28 3.11
CA ALA A 10 -36.37 -18.56 2.02
C ALA A 10 -37.43 -17.45 1.80
N SER A 11 -37.76 -16.65 2.83
CA SER A 11 -38.66 -15.51 2.67
C SER A 11 -37.97 -14.27 2.05
N ARG A 12 -36.65 -14.12 2.22
CA ARG A 12 -35.87 -13.06 1.54
C ARG A 12 -35.64 -13.30 0.07
N SER A 13 -35.61 -14.55 -0.39
CA SER A 13 -35.39 -14.89 -1.80
C SER A 13 -36.61 -14.69 -2.70
N ARG A 14 -37.83 -14.52 -2.15
CA ARG A 14 -39.07 -14.36 -2.95
C ARG A 14 -39.49 -12.92 -3.21
N LEU A 15 -38.73 -11.93 -2.70
CA LEU A 15 -39.01 -10.50 -2.95
C LEU A 15 -38.10 -9.87 -4.03
N SER A 16 -37.21 -10.65 -4.65
CA SER A 16 -36.25 -10.14 -5.66
C SER A 16 -36.55 -10.53 -7.12
N ASP A 17 -37.63 -11.31 -7.36
CA ASP A 17 -37.96 -11.74 -8.73
C ASP A 17 -38.93 -10.74 -9.37
N GLY A 18 -38.41 -9.68 -9.96
CA GLY A 18 -39.29 -8.78 -10.71
C GLY A 18 -38.77 -7.42 -11.15
N CYS A 19 -37.48 -7.19 -11.18
CA CYS A 19 -36.98 -5.98 -11.85
C CYS A 19 -35.70 -6.33 -12.64
N GLY A 20 -35.85 -6.50 -13.96
CA GLY A 20 -34.71 -6.55 -14.88
C GLY A 20 -33.91 -5.28 -14.71
N SER A 21 -32.82 -5.35 -13.94
CA SER A 21 -31.91 -4.23 -13.73
C SER A 21 -31.22 -3.94 -15.07
N VAL A 22 -31.62 -2.87 -15.73
CA VAL A 22 -30.78 -2.21 -16.73
C VAL A 22 -29.44 -1.94 -16.05
N PRO A 23 -28.30 -2.37 -16.61
CA PRO A 23 -27.01 -2.11 -16.00
C PRO A 23 -26.86 -0.59 -15.83
N GLU A 24 -26.77 -0.12 -14.59
CA GLU A 24 -26.53 1.29 -14.32
C GLU A 24 -25.24 1.72 -15.05
N PRO A 25 -25.28 2.83 -15.78
CA PRO A 25 -24.10 3.32 -16.49
C PRO A 25 -22.95 3.50 -15.49
N SER A 26 -21.77 3.03 -15.86
CA SER A 26 -20.58 3.16 -15.02
C SER A 26 -20.36 4.63 -14.65
N PRO A 27 -20.16 4.97 -13.37
CA PRO A 27 -19.93 6.36 -12.98
C PRO A 27 -18.67 6.93 -13.66
N LYS A 28 -18.59 8.24 -13.85
CA LYS A 28 -17.38 8.88 -14.36
C LYS A 28 -16.27 8.79 -13.33
N LEU A 29 -16.59 8.93 -12.05
CA LEU A 29 -15.63 8.99 -10.94
C LEU A 29 -15.98 8.00 -9.83
N SER A 30 -15.00 7.23 -9.36
CA SER A 30 -15.04 6.52 -8.07
C SER A 30 -14.11 7.20 -7.08
N ILE A 31 -14.57 7.39 -5.84
CA ILE A 31 -13.73 7.84 -4.73
C ILE A 31 -13.55 6.65 -3.79
N VAL A 32 -12.31 6.28 -3.52
CA VAL A 32 -11.93 5.17 -2.65
C VAL A 32 -11.28 5.72 -1.39
N VAL A 33 -11.85 5.38 -0.25
CA VAL A 33 -11.37 5.81 1.06
C VAL A 33 -11.19 4.59 1.96
N ALA A 34 -9.97 4.41 2.50
CA ALA A 34 -9.71 3.41 3.52
C ALA A 34 -9.82 4.05 4.91
N ALA A 35 -10.62 3.43 5.79
CA ALA A 35 -10.90 3.89 7.14
C ALA A 35 -10.55 2.81 8.17
N TYR A 36 -10.01 3.23 9.31
CA TYR A 36 -9.75 2.37 10.47
C TYR A 36 -9.95 3.15 11.77
N CYS A 37 -11.07 2.92 12.46
CA CYS A 37 -11.50 3.68 13.64
C CYS A 37 -11.58 5.20 13.35
N GLU A 38 -12.32 5.56 12.26
CA GLU A 38 -12.43 6.94 11.74
C GLU A 38 -13.88 7.45 11.74
N LYS A 39 -14.74 6.91 12.59
CA LYS A 39 -16.17 7.26 12.72
C LYS A 39 -16.41 8.77 12.65
N ASP A 40 -15.67 9.54 13.46
CA ASP A 40 -15.90 11.00 13.62
C ASP A 40 -15.60 11.81 12.37
N ASN A 41 -14.82 11.25 11.44
CA ASN A 41 -14.38 11.93 10.22
C ASN A 41 -15.26 11.62 9.01
N LEU A 42 -15.95 10.45 8.98
CA LEU A 42 -16.66 9.96 7.79
C LEU A 42 -17.82 10.86 7.36
N GLN A 43 -18.62 11.36 8.30
CA GLN A 43 -19.74 12.26 8.02
C GLN A 43 -19.23 13.56 7.35
N LYS A 44 -18.21 14.18 7.95
CA LYS A 44 -17.62 15.43 7.44
C LYS A 44 -16.98 15.22 6.07
N LEU A 45 -16.26 14.11 5.88
CA LEU A 45 -15.67 13.74 4.60
C LEU A 45 -16.74 13.62 3.51
N TYR A 46 -17.86 12.94 3.81
CA TYR A 46 -18.96 12.82 2.87
C TYR A 46 -19.55 14.17 2.49
N GLU A 47 -19.79 15.06 3.47
CA GLU A 47 -20.32 16.41 3.22
C GLU A 47 -19.37 17.23 2.34
N ASP A 48 -18.08 17.22 2.64
CA ASP A 48 -17.07 17.94 1.85
C ASP A 48 -16.94 17.38 0.43
N LEU A 49 -17.10 16.05 0.24
CA LEU A 49 -17.13 15.42 -1.07
C LEU A 49 -18.37 15.85 -1.88
N VAL A 50 -19.55 15.86 -1.26
CA VAL A 50 -20.78 16.31 -1.91
C VAL A 50 -20.66 17.77 -2.33
N GLU A 51 -20.15 18.64 -1.45
CA GLU A 51 -19.92 20.05 -1.77
C GLU A 51 -18.95 20.23 -2.95
N ALA A 52 -17.85 19.49 -2.98
CA ALA A 52 -16.84 19.60 -4.03
C ALA A 52 -17.30 19.03 -5.38
N LEU A 53 -18.16 17.99 -5.38
CA LEU A 53 -18.55 17.29 -6.60
C LEU A 53 -19.88 17.78 -7.21
N THR A 54 -20.77 18.35 -6.42
CA THR A 54 -22.06 18.85 -6.92
C THR A 54 -21.93 19.85 -8.08
N PRO A 55 -20.97 20.80 -8.06
CA PRO A 55 -20.82 21.75 -9.16
C PRO A 55 -20.29 21.16 -10.47
N LEU A 56 -19.76 19.92 -10.45
CA LEU A 56 -19.06 19.32 -11.59
C LEU A 56 -19.99 18.57 -12.56
N ASP A 57 -21.25 18.35 -12.18
CA ASP A 57 -22.22 17.56 -12.98
C ASP A 57 -21.64 16.20 -13.46
N VAL A 58 -20.90 15.52 -12.58
CA VAL A 58 -20.31 14.21 -12.87
C VAL A 58 -21.01 13.12 -12.06
N THR A 59 -21.23 11.98 -12.69
CA THR A 59 -21.71 10.79 -11.98
C THR A 59 -20.56 10.23 -11.14
N TRP A 60 -20.80 9.96 -9.86
CA TRP A 60 -19.78 9.48 -8.94
C TRP A 60 -20.32 8.45 -7.95
N GLU A 61 -19.39 7.65 -7.41
CA GLU A 61 -19.63 6.73 -6.30
C GLU A 61 -18.53 6.91 -5.23
N LEU A 62 -18.88 6.64 -3.98
CA LEU A 62 -17.96 6.64 -2.84
C LEU A 62 -17.85 5.23 -2.28
N ILE A 63 -16.66 4.69 -2.23
CA ILE A 63 -16.37 3.36 -1.69
C ILE A 63 -15.57 3.54 -0.41
N LEU A 64 -16.22 3.27 0.71
CA LEU A 64 -15.64 3.30 2.05
C LEU A 64 -15.20 1.88 2.42
N VAL A 65 -13.91 1.70 2.69
CA VAL A 65 -13.35 0.41 3.09
C VAL A 65 -13.00 0.46 4.57
N ASP A 66 -13.75 -0.27 5.40
CA ASP A 66 -13.43 -0.47 6.81
C ASP A 66 -12.36 -1.57 6.94
N ASP A 67 -11.14 -1.18 7.26
CA ASP A 67 -10.00 -2.09 7.45
C ASP A 67 -10.09 -2.86 8.78
N GLY A 68 -11.26 -3.43 9.06
CA GLY A 68 -11.52 -4.24 10.25
C GLY A 68 -11.37 -3.42 11.54
N SER A 69 -12.06 -2.30 11.62
CA SER A 69 -12.11 -1.45 12.82
C SER A 69 -12.49 -2.26 14.05
N THR A 70 -11.85 -1.96 15.16
CA THR A 70 -12.12 -2.61 16.45
C THR A 70 -13.38 -2.08 17.14
N ASP A 71 -13.88 -0.93 16.68
CA ASP A 71 -15.16 -0.37 17.04
C ASP A 71 -16.22 -0.75 15.97
N GLU A 72 -17.44 -1.00 16.38
CA GLU A 72 -18.57 -1.19 15.45
C GLU A 72 -19.09 0.14 14.89
N ASP A 73 -18.70 1.25 15.47
CA ASP A 73 -19.21 2.58 15.16
C ASP A 73 -18.80 3.05 13.77
N THR A 74 -17.56 2.73 13.34
CA THR A 74 -17.08 3.07 11.97
C THR A 74 -17.94 2.39 10.92
N TRP A 75 -18.26 1.09 11.09
CA TRP A 75 -19.12 0.37 10.14
C TRP A 75 -20.56 0.85 10.16
N ASN A 76 -21.09 1.13 11.36
CA ASN A 76 -22.44 1.67 11.53
C ASN A 76 -22.59 3.03 10.84
N GLU A 77 -21.57 3.89 10.89
CA GLU A 77 -21.57 5.18 10.18
C GLU A 77 -21.56 4.98 8.66
N ILE A 78 -20.75 4.05 8.13
CA ILE A 78 -20.77 3.68 6.72
C ILE A 78 -22.16 3.19 6.29
N ALA A 79 -22.80 2.36 7.10
CA ALA A 79 -24.16 1.87 6.84
C ALA A 79 -25.20 3.00 6.86
N ALA A 80 -25.10 3.92 7.80
CA ALA A 80 -25.96 5.09 7.87
C ALA A 80 -25.81 6.00 6.65
N LEU A 81 -24.58 6.25 6.20
CA LEU A 81 -24.32 7.01 4.97
C LEU A 81 -24.88 6.32 3.73
N HIS A 82 -24.72 4.99 3.62
CA HIS A 82 -25.31 4.20 2.53
C HIS A 82 -26.84 4.28 2.51
N CYS A 83 -27.49 4.21 3.66
CA CYS A 83 -28.97 4.34 3.77
C CYS A 83 -29.47 5.73 3.31
N ARG A 84 -28.64 6.77 3.47
CA ARG A 84 -28.96 8.15 3.06
C ARG A 84 -28.65 8.43 1.59
N ASP A 85 -27.63 7.77 1.05
CA ASP A 85 -27.16 7.97 -0.33
C ASP A 85 -26.68 6.64 -0.91
N ALA A 86 -27.40 6.11 -1.89
CA ALA A 86 -27.06 4.84 -2.55
C ALA A 86 -25.72 4.88 -3.33
N ARG A 87 -25.17 6.07 -3.59
CA ARG A 87 -23.83 6.23 -4.19
C ARG A 87 -22.71 5.84 -3.21
N VAL A 88 -22.98 5.83 -1.91
CA VAL A 88 -22.05 5.38 -0.88
C VAL A 88 -22.09 3.85 -0.81
N LYS A 89 -20.95 3.22 -0.95
CA LYS A 89 -20.78 1.75 -0.86
C LYS A 89 -19.81 1.42 0.25
N GLY A 90 -20.01 0.28 0.90
CA GLY A 90 -19.19 -0.18 2.01
C GLY A 90 -18.55 -1.54 1.75
N VAL A 91 -17.27 -1.68 2.13
CA VAL A 91 -16.55 -2.95 2.20
C VAL A 91 -15.94 -3.07 3.59
N ARG A 92 -16.22 -4.15 4.31
CA ARG A 92 -15.67 -4.41 5.64
C ARG A 92 -14.73 -5.60 5.62
N PHE A 93 -13.55 -5.46 6.20
CA PHE A 93 -12.62 -6.57 6.40
C PHE A 93 -12.90 -7.34 7.68
N SER A 94 -12.54 -8.63 7.71
CA SER A 94 -12.69 -9.48 8.89
C SER A 94 -11.74 -9.12 10.05
N ARG A 95 -10.66 -8.37 9.76
CA ARG A 95 -9.69 -7.82 10.71
C ARG A 95 -8.88 -6.72 10.02
N ASN A 96 -8.04 -6.02 10.76
CA ASN A 96 -7.08 -5.08 10.16
C ASN A 96 -6.03 -5.83 9.33
N PHE A 97 -5.98 -5.53 8.02
CA PHE A 97 -4.98 -6.02 7.06
C PHE A 97 -3.97 -4.93 6.70
N GLY A 98 -4.33 -3.67 6.88
CA GLY A 98 -3.50 -2.50 6.64
C GLY A 98 -4.02 -1.60 5.51
N HIS A 99 -3.78 -0.32 5.65
CA HIS A 99 -4.28 0.76 4.80
C HIS A 99 -4.11 0.49 3.28
N GLN A 100 -2.96 -0.03 2.84
CA GLN A 100 -2.70 -0.30 1.42
C GLN A 100 -3.64 -1.38 0.85
N TYR A 101 -4.01 -2.38 1.67
CA TYR A 101 -4.98 -3.39 1.28
C TYR A 101 -6.39 -2.83 1.24
N GLY A 102 -6.71 -1.89 2.14
CA GLY A 102 -7.98 -1.15 2.10
C GLY A 102 -8.13 -0.38 0.79
N LEU A 103 -7.11 0.38 0.39
CA LEU A 103 -7.10 1.08 -0.89
C LEU A 103 -7.20 0.10 -2.08
N PHE A 104 -6.46 -1.00 -2.05
CA PHE A 104 -6.52 -2.00 -3.12
C PHE A 104 -7.90 -2.65 -3.25
N ALA A 105 -8.56 -2.99 -2.14
CA ALA A 105 -9.93 -3.50 -2.13
C ALA A 105 -10.93 -2.49 -2.70
N GLY A 106 -10.78 -1.21 -2.32
CA GLY A 106 -11.58 -0.14 -2.88
C GLY A 106 -11.36 0.03 -4.39
N LEU A 107 -10.11 0.01 -4.87
CA LEU A 107 -9.77 0.03 -6.29
C LEU A 107 -10.41 -1.15 -7.06
N SER A 108 -10.41 -2.34 -6.47
CA SER A 108 -11.01 -3.54 -7.07
C SER A 108 -12.53 -3.47 -7.14
N SER A 109 -13.16 -2.72 -6.24
CA SER A 109 -14.61 -2.54 -6.17
C SER A 109 -15.11 -1.35 -6.99
N ALA A 110 -14.21 -0.43 -7.36
CA ALA A 110 -14.51 0.79 -8.10
C ALA A 110 -14.92 0.51 -9.55
N ARG A 111 -15.94 1.22 -10.05
CA ARG A 111 -16.48 1.10 -11.42
C ARG A 111 -16.25 2.33 -12.29
N GLY A 112 -15.84 3.45 -11.69
CA GLY A 112 -15.62 4.73 -12.38
C GLY A 112 -14.56 4.67 -13.48
N GLN A 113 -14.68 5.55 -14.47
CA GLN A 113 -13.67 5.71 -15.52
C GLN A 113 -12.36 6.28 -14.95
N ALA A 114 -12.46 7.13 -13.95
CA ALA A 114 -11.36 7.59 -13.12
C ALA A 114 -11.60 7.17 -11.66
N VAL A 115 -10.54 6.89 -10.92
CA VAL A 115 -10.62 6.53 -9.50
C VAL A 115 -9.70 7.44 -8.70
N VAL A 116 -10.27 8.12 -7.71
CA VAL A 116 -9.51 8.91 -6.74
C VAL A 116 -9.37 8.09 -5.47
N THR A 117 -8.13 7.95 -4.98
CA THR A 117 -7.85 7.37 -3.67
C THR A 117 -7.55 8.48 -2.67
N MET A 118 -8.02 8.38 -1.43
CA MET A 118 -7.74 9.34 -0.37
C MET A 118 -7.88 8.71 1.02
N ASP A 119 -7.34 9.38 2.04
CA ASP A 119 -7.44 8.96 3.44
C ASP A 119 -8.69 9.55 4.09
N ALA A 120 -9.19 8.88 5.15
CA ALA A 120 -10.38 9.29 5.89
C ALA A 120 -10.10 10.42 6.93
N ASP A 121 -8.84 10.79 7.16
CA ASP A 121 -8.42 11.69 8.26
C ASP A 121 -8.58 13.19 7.98
N LEU A 122 -9.30 13.54 6.91
CA LEU A 122 -9.58 14.93 6.46
C LEU A 122 -8.33 15.77 6.13
N GLN A 123 -7.15 15.15 6.00
CA GLN A 123 -5.94 15.87 5.57
C GLN A 123 -5.91 16.12 4.05
N HIS A 124 -6.66 15.35 3.31
CA HIS A 124 -6.81 15.43 1.86
C HIS A 124 -8.05 16.25 1.51
N PRO A 125 -7.92 17.49 1.00
CA PRO A 125 -9.08 18.33 0.72
C PRO A 125 -9.86 17.83 -0.51
N PRO A 126 -11.15 17.47 -0.39
CA PRO A 126 -11.97 17.11 -1.54
C PRO A 126 -12.05 18.19 -2.62
N SER A 127 -11.86 19.46 -2.25
CA SER A 127 -11.80 20.61 -3.17
C SER A 127 -10.66 20.54 -4.20
N ALA A 128 -9.70 19.64 -4.03
CA ALA A 128 -8.65 19.37 -5.03
C ALA A 128 -9.12 18.41 -6.14
N ILE A 129 -10.21 17.65 -5.95
CA ILE A 129 -10.71 16.67 -6.93
C ILE A 129 -11.03 17.30 -8.30
N PRO A 130 -11.64 18.48 -8.39
CA PRO A 130 -11.84 19.15 -9.68
C PRO A 130 -10.56 19.38 -10.48
N LEU A 131 -9.45 19.71 -9.79
CA LEU A 131 -8.15 19.88 -10.44
C LEU A 131 -7.57 18.54 -10.91
N LEU A 132 -7.76 17.47 -10.14
CA LEU A 132 -7.36 16.12 -10.54
C LEU A 132 -8.11 15.67 -11.80
N LEU A 133 -9.41 15.90 -11.86
CA LEU A 133 -10.25 15.58 -13.03
C LEU A 133 -9.84 16.39 -14.26
N ARG A 134 -9.53 17.67 -14.11
CA ARG A 134 -9.04 18.52 -15.21
C ARG A 134 -7.74 17.98 -15.82
N GLU A 135 -6.79 17.57 -15.02
CA GLU A 135 -5.54 16.96 -15.50
C GLU A 135 -5.79 15.62 -16.19
N TRP A 136 -6.72 14.81 -15.68
CA TRP A 136 -7.13 13.58 -16.32
C TRP A 136 -7.81 13.81 -17.66
N ASP A 137 -8.74 14.79 -17.76
CA ASP A 137 -9.39 15.21 -19.02
C ASP A 137 -8.35 15.73 -20.02
N ASN A 138 -7.23 16.34 -19.58
CA ASN A 138 -6.07 16.71 -20.39
C ASN A 138 -5.19 15.52 -20.85
N GLY A 139 -5.63 14.28 -20.60
CA GLY A 139 -4.98 13.05 -21.05
C GLY A 139 -3.96 12.44 -20.09
N ARG A 140 -3.79 12.99 -18.89
CA ARG A 140 -2.94 12.37 -17.85
C ARG A 140 -3.63 11.14 -17.28
N LYS A 141 -2.91 10.02 -17.21
CA LYS A 141 -3.47 8.75 -16.72
C LYS A 141 -3.28 8.56 -15.22
N ILE A 142 -2.32 9.26 -14.66
CA ILE A 142 -2.03 9.29 -13.23
C ILE A 142 -1.86 10.75 -12.83
N VAL A 143 -2.61 11.20 -11.83
CA VAL A 143 -2.44 12.54 -11.25
C VAL A 143 -2.08 12.39 -9.78
N HIS A 144 -0.83 12.65 -9.47
CA HIS A 144 -0.31 12.62 -8.11
C HIS A 144 -0.59 13.93 -7.39
N THR A 145 -0.85 13.86 -6.10
CA THR A 145 -0.82 15.04 -5.26
C THR A 145 0.46 15.08 -4.43
N VAL A 146 1.01 16.28 -4.29
CA VAL A 146 2.20 16.56 -3.49
C VAL A 146 1.80 17.54 -2.39
N ARG A 147 2.05 17.13 -1.16
CA ARG A 147 1.79 17.96 0.02
C ARG A 147 2.81 19.09 0.11
N ILE A 148 2.34 20.32 0.19
CA ILE A 148 3.17 21.48 0.56
C ILE A 148 3.17 21.55 2.08
N ASP A 149 4.35 21.42 2.69
CA ASP A 149 4.52 21.68 4.13
C ASP A 149 4.55 23.19 4.38
N ASN A 150 3.67 23.68 5.24
CA ASN A 150 3.68 25.06 5.72
C ASN A 150 4.94 25.27 6.58
N GLY A 151 6.05 25.67 5.99
CA GLY A 151 7.24 26.34 6.54
C GLY A 151 7.83 25.96 7.92
N ASP A 152 7.11 25.31 8.80
CA ASP A 152 7.46 25.03 10.20
C ASP A 152 8.40 23.84 10.43
N THR A 153 8.89 23.20 9.36
CA THR A 153 9.79 22.05 9.53
C THR A 153 11.23 22.53 9.71
N SER A 154 11.85 22.16 10.85
CA SER A 154 13.28 22.39 11.13
C SER A 154 14.15 22.00 9.92
N TRP A 155 15.14 22.87 9.57
CA TRP A 155 16.10 22.64 8.49
C TRP A 155 16.74 21.25 8.55
N LEU A 156 17.07 20.76 9.74
CA LEU A 156 17.65 19.43 9.96
C LEU A 156 16.68 18.31 9.52
N LYS A 157 15.40 18.45 9.85
CA LYS A 157 14.35 17.48 9.46
C LYS A 157 14.14 17.47 7.95
N ARG A 158 14.20 18.61 7.29
CA ARG A 158 14.08 18.75 5.84
C ARG A 158 15.26 18.08 5.12
N THR A 159 16.49 18.32 5.57
CA THR A 159 17.71 17.77 4.95
C THR A 159 17.80 16.27 5.12
N THR A 160 17.51 15.75 6.31
CA THR A 160 17.48 14.30 6.59
C THR A 160 16.38 13.60 5.80
N SER A 161 15.22 14.23 5.63
CA SER A 161 14.12 13.70 4.81
C SER A 161 14.52 13.63 3.33
N LEU A 162 15.11 14.68 2.76
CA LEU A 162 15.58 14.70 1.37
C LEU A 162 16.68 13.66 1.12
N ALA A 163 17.65 13.54 2.05
CA ALA A 163 18.69 12.51 1.96
C ALA A 163 18.09 11.11 2.00
N PHE A 164 17.10 10.89 2.89
CA PHE A 164 16.38 9.62 2.98
C PHE A 164 15.66 9.27 1.66
N TYR A 165 14.89 10.20 1.08
CA TYR A 165 14.18 9.94 -0.17
C TYR A 165 15.13 9.70 -1.35
N LYS A 166 16.25 10.45 -1.44
CA LYS A 166 17.30 10.19 -2.46
C LYS A 166 17.90 8.80 -2.30
N LEU A 167 18.28 8.42 -1.09
CA LEU A 167 18.83 7.10 -0.81
C LEU A 167 17.80 6.00 -1.10
N PHE A 168 16.56 6.21 -0.69
CA PHE A 168 15.47 5.27 -0.95
C PHE A 168 15.23 5.10 -2.45
N SER A 169 15.12 6.19 -3.23
CA SER A 169 14.95 6.14 -4.69
C SER A 169 16.12 5.44 -5.37
N PHE A 170 17.34 5.71 -4.94
CA PHE A 170 18.53 5.03 -5.47
C PHE A 170 18.51 3.52 -5.16
N LEU A 171 18.16 3.15 -3.93
CA LEU A 171 18.14 1.74 -3.50
C LEU A 171 16.92 0.96 -4.01
N SER A 172 15.77 1.60 -4.15
CA SER A 172 14.53 0.93 -4.61
C SER A 172 14.32 0.99 -6.12
N GLY A 173 15.01 1.92 -6.83
CA GLY A 173 14.77 2.19 -8.24
C GLY A 173 13.44 2.91 -8.51
N VAL A 174 12.70 3.31 -7.46
CA VAL A 174 11.40 4.00 -7.55
C VAL A 174 11.60 5.47 -7.19
N ASP A 175 11.31 6.39 -8.11
CA ASP A 175 11.40 7.84 -7.86
C ASP A 175 10.22 8.30 -6.98
N LEU A 176 10.37 8.16 -5.68
CA LEU A 176 9.43 8.73 -4.71
C LEU A 176 9.80 10.18 -4.43
N SER A 177 9.08 11.12 -5.00
CA SER A 177 9.19 12.52 -4.61
C SER A 177 8.75 12.70 -3.16
N ALA A 178 9.52 13.49 -2.40
CA ALA A 178 9.14 13.86 -1.04
C ALA A 178 7.75 14.52 -1.04
N GLY A 179 6.88 14.12 -0.11
CA GLY A 179 5.52 14.67 0.00
C GLY A 179 4.46 14.01 -0.89
N MET A 180 4.80 12.98 -1.69
CA MET A 180 3.77 12.22 -2.42
C MET A 180 2.80 11.53 -1.46
N SER A 181 1.51 11.82 -1.65
CA SER A 181 0.40 11.28 -0.88
C SER A 181 -0.26 10.08 -1.57
N ASP A 182 -1.04 9.28 -0.81
CA ASP A 182 -1.96 8.30 -1.37
C ASP A 182 -3.22 8.94 -1.97
N PHE A 183 -3.38 10.26 -1.79
CA PHE A 183 -4.36 11.05 -2.50
C PHE A 183 -3.92 11.26 -3.95
N ARG A 184 -4.58 10.57 -4.88
CA ARG A 184 -4.25 10.61 -6.31
C ARG A 184 -5.44 10.20 -7.15
N LEU A 185 -5.42 10.58 -8.43
CA LEU A 185 -6.36 10.09 -9.44
C LEU A 185 -5.67 9.09 -10.35
N LEU A 186 -6.35 7.98 -10.62
CA LEU A 186 -5.92 6.90 -11.51
C LEU A 186 -6.99 6.69 -12.61
N ASP A 187 -6.57 6.67 -13.86
CA ASP A 187 -7.42 6.23 -14.99
C ASP A 187 -7.79 4.76 -14.82
N ARG A 188 -8.96 4.34 -15.30
CA ARG A 188 -9.43 2.95 -15.26
C ARG A 188 -8.41 1.95 -15.81
N ARG A 189 -7.70 2.31 -16.86
CA ARG A 189 -6.66 1.46 -17.46
C ARG A 189 -5.54 1.19 -16.46
N VAL A 190 -5.09 2.23 -15.77
CA VAL A 190 -4.06 2.10 -14.72
C VAL A 190 -4.54 1.22 -13.57
N VAL A 191 -5.78 1.41 -13.13
CA VAL A 191 -6.39 0.57 -12.09
C VAL A 191 -6.42 -0.89 -12.52
N ASN A 192 -6.86 -1.17 -13.75
CA ASN A 192 -6.93 -2.54 -14.26
C ASN A 192 -5.56 -3.21 -14.31
N GLU A 193 -4.48 -2.48 -14.66
CA GLU A 193 -3.12 -3.00 -14.61
C GLU A 193 -2.67 -3.26 -13.16
N LEU A 194 -2.95 -2.32 -12.25
CA LEU A 194 -2.62 -2.48 -10.83
C LEU A 194 -3.29 -3.70 -10.19
N LEU A 195 -4.49 -4.04 -10.61
CA LEU A 195 -5.22 -5.21 -10.11
C LEU A 195 -4.63 -6.54 -10.58
N GLN A 196 -3.80 -6.56 -11.64
CA GLN A 196 -3.12 -7.77 -12.12
C GLN A 196 -1.89 -8.13 -11.28
N PHE A 197 -1.30 -7.19 -10.54
CA PHE A 197 -0.17 -7.50 -9.67
C PHE A 197 -0.61 -8.45 -8.55
N ARG A 198 0.16 -9.50 -8.33
CA ARG A 198 -0.15 -10.57 -7.36
C ARG A 198 0.68 -10.49 -6.09
N GLU A 199 1.58 -9.53 -6.00
CA GLU A 199 2.50 -9.36 -4.87
C GLU A 199 1.78 -9.29 -3.52
N MET A 200 2.24 -10.08 -2.54
CA MET A 200 1.70 -10.07 -1.18
C MET A 200 2.15 -8.83 -0.40
N GLY A 201 3.36 -8.37 -0.63
CA GLY A 201 3.91 -7.15 -0.04
C GLY A 201 3.46 -5.90 -0.78
N LEU A 202 2.17 -5.56 -0.74
CA LEU A 202 1.60 -4.47 -1.51
C LEU A 202 2.21 -3.11 -1.15
N PHE A 203 2.92 -2.51 -2.08
CA PHE A 203 3.42 -1.14 -1.99
C PHE A 203 2.84 -0.30 -3.14
N LEU A 204 1.58 0.10 -2.98
CA LEU A 204 0.78 0.72 -4.03
C LEU A 204 1.44 1.98 -4.62
N ARG A 205 2.16 2.77 -3.79
CA ARG A 205 2.90 3.96 -4.27
C ARG A 205 3.96 3.59 -5.30
N GLY A 206 4.72 2.53 -5.04
CA GLY A 206 5.73 2.03 -5.96
C GLY A 206 5.14 1.45 -7.23
N LEU A 207 4.07 0.65 -7.10
CA LEU A 207 3.39 0.02 -8.23
C LEU A 207 2.79 1.06 -9.19
N VAL A 208 2.13 2.10 -8.66
CA VAL A 208 1.58 3.20 -9.46
C VAL A 208 2.68 3.93 -10.27
N HIS A 209 3.88 4.03 -9.72
CA HIS A 209 5.01 4.62 -10.44
C HIS A 209 5.59 3.64 -11.47
N TRP A 210 5.66 2.36 -11.10
CA TRP A 210 6.24 1.30 -11.92
C TRP A 210 5.49 1.07 -13.24
N VAL A 211 4.16 1.25 -13.26
CA VAL A 211 3.34 1.06 -14.48
C VAL A 211 3.65 2.04 -15.61
N GLY A 212 4.35 3.15 -15.34
CA GLY A 212 4.95 4.02 -16.36
C GLY A 212 4.00 4.84 -17.22
N TYR A 213 2.73 5.01 -16.84
CA TYR A 213 1.78 5.83 -17.58
C TYR A 213 2.07 7.34 -17.46
N PRO A 214 1.64 8.16 -18.45
CA PRO A 214 1.77 9.61 -18.39
C PRO A 214 1.17 10.18 -17.11
N SER A 215 1.98 10.86 -16.31
CA SER A 215 1.59 11.40 -15.01
C SER A 215 1.78 12.91 -14.93
N SER A 216 1.03 13.54 -14.02
CA SER A 216 1.24 14.92 -13.58
C SER A 216 1.24 15.00 -12.06
N LYS A 217 1.67 16.15 -11.52
CA LYS A 217 1.71 16.41 -10.09
C LYS A 217 0.93 17.70 -9.81
N ILE A 218 0.05 17.65 -8.82
CA ILE A 218 -0.69 18.81 -8.30
C ILE A 218 -0.26 19.03 -6.87
N GLU A 219 0.09 20.25 -6.56
CA GLU A 219 0.41 20.66 -5.20
C GLU A 219 -0.86 21.02 -4.42
N PHE A 220 -0.97 20.56 -3.18
CA PHE A 220 -2.06 20.92 -2.29
C PHE A 220 -1.56 21.30 -0.90
N GLN A 221 -2.27 22.21 -0.27
CA GLN A 221 -2.03 22.53 1.14
C GLN A 221 -2.75 21.52 2.02
N CYS A 222 -1.99 20.86 2.89
CA CYS A 222 -2.57 19.93 3.85
C CYS A 222 -3.35 20.68 4.91
N GLN A 223 -4.57 20.26 5.16
CA GLN A 223 -5.35 20.74 6.30
C GLN A 223 -4.79 20.16 7.60
N SER A 224 -4.91 20.90 8.71
CA SER A 224 -4.60 20.36 10.02
C SER A 224 -5.56 19.21 10.33
N ARG A 225 -5.06 18.13 10.94
CA ARG A 225 -5.91 17.02 11.38
C ARG A 225 -7.04 17.52 12.27
N PHE A 226 -8.26 17.12 11.96
CA PHE A 226 -9.43 17.48 12.77
C PHE A 226 -9.40 16.72 14.11
N ALA A 227 -8.95 15.47 14.14
CA ALA A 227 -8.80 14.64 15.34
C ALA A 227 -7.61 13.68 15.22
N GLY A 228 -6.98 13.33 16.33
CA GLY A 228 -5.95 12.30 16.44
C GLY A 228 -4.50 12.81 16.53
N THR A 229 -3.64 12.03 17.21
CA THR A 229 -2.20 12.29 17.35
C THR A 229 -1.40 11.52 16.32
N SER A 230 -0.34 12.15 15.77
CA SER A 230 0.57 11.47 14.82
C SER A 230 1.25 10.27 15.47
N LYS A 231 0.91 9.05 15.05
CA LYS A 231 1.52 7.79 15.52
C LYS A 231 2.83 7.47 14.76
N TYR A 232 3.47 8.46 14.09
CA TYR A 232 4.69 8.23 13.32
C TYR A 232 5.89 8.09 14.26
N ASN A 233 6.42 6.85 14.37
CA ASN A 233 7.62 6.54 15.12
C ASN A 233 8.76 6.22 14.12
N PHE A 234 10.00 6.66 14.42
CA PHE A 234 11.20 6.40 13.62
C PHE A 234 11.37 4.91 13.23
N ARG A 235 11.04 3.99 14.14
CA ARG A 235 11.07 2.55 13.87
C ARG A 235 10.08 2.13 12.76
N ARG A 236 8.91 2.76 12.69
CA ARG A 236 7.93 2.50 11.61
C ARG A 236 8.43 3.00 10.28
N MET A 237 9.05 4.18 10.25
CA MET A 237 9.65 4.75 9.04
C MET A 237 10.78 3.85 8.50
N LEU A 238 11.66 3.36 9.39
CA LEU A 238 12.75 2.45 9.01
C LEU A 238 12.21 1.11 8.48
N ARG A 239 11.19 0.55 9.13
CA ARG A 239 10.53 -0.68 8.67
C ARG A 239 9.88 -0.48 7.29
N PHE A 240 9.19 0.64 7.09
CA PHE A 240 8.59 0.98 5.80
C PHE A 240 9.64 1.10 4.69
N ALA A 241 10.75 1.78 4.99
CA ALA A 241 11.88 1.89 4.07
C ALA A 241 12.48 0.54 3.72
N TRP A 242 12.73 -0.31 4.72
CA TRP A 242 13.25 -1.65 4.52
C TRP A 242 12.32 -2.50 3.66
N THR A 243 11.01 -2.47 3.96
CA THR A 243 10.00 -3.16 3.15
C THR A 243 10.01 -2.67 1.71
N GLY A 244 10.03 -1.36 1.46
CA GLY A 244 10.09 -0.80 0.12
C GLY A 244 11.35 -1.18 -0.64
N ILE A 245 12.53 -1.06 -0.01
CA ILE A 245 13.81 -1.41 -0.64
C ILE A 245 13.83 -2.90 -1.02
N THR A 246 13.48 -3.77 -0.09
CA THR A 246 13.55 -5.24 -0.32
C THR A 246 12.44 -5.76 -1.23
N SER A 247 11.33 -5.01 -1.42
CA SER A 247 10.28 -5.35 -2.39
C SER A 247 10.66 -5.01 -3.84
N PHE A 248 11.37 -3.89 -4.05
CA PHE A 248 11.67 -3.39 -5.40
C PHE A 248 13.13 -3.53 -5.83
N SER A 249 14.01 -3.97 -4.93
CA SER A 249 15.45 -3.96 -5.19
C SER A 249 16.17 -5.21 -4.73
N THR A 250 17.07 -5.68 -5.57
CA THR A 250 18.04 -6.73 -5.23
C THR A 250 19.39 -6.15 -4.77
N ILE A 251 19.50 -4.82 -4.62
CA ILE A 251 20.76 -4.15 -4.22
C ILE A 251 21.29 -4.67 -2.88
N PRO A 252 20.48 -4.88 -1.81
CA PRO A 252 21.00 -5.42 -0.56
C PRO A 252 21.65 -6.80 -0.75
N LEU A 253 21.07 -7.65 -1.61
CA LEU A 253 21.61 -8.96 -1.93
C LEU A 253 22.93 -8.85 -2.71
N ARG A 254 22.98 -7.96 -3.69
CA ARG A 254 24.21 -7.70 -4.48
C ARG A 254 25.31 -7.07 -3.64
N ALA A 255 24.97 -6.16 -2.73
CA ALA A 255 25.92 -5.59 -1.77
C ALA A 255 26.55 -6.68 -0.90
N GLY A 256 25.77 -7.70 -0.51
CA GLY A 256 26.27 -8.88 0.17
C GLY A 256 27.37 -9.61 -0.60
N ILE A 257 27.22 -9.77 -1.92
CA ILE A 257 28.26 -10.40 -2.78
C ILE A 257 29.55 -9.56 -2.75
N ILE A 258 29.44 -8.24 -2.85
CA ILE A 258 30.61 -7.34 -2.84
C ILE A 258 31.31 -7.40 -1.48
N ILE A 259 30.56 -7.36 -0.38
CA ILE A 259 31.11 -7.48 0.98
C ILE A 259 31.78 -8.84 1.16
N GLY A 260 31.14 -9.92 0.71
CA GLY A 260 31.72 -11.28 0.74
C GLY A 260 33.03 -11.37 -0.05
N LEU A 261 33.09 -10.76 -1.24
CA LEU A 261 34.31 -10.73 -2.05
C LEU A 261 35.45 -9.95 -1.36
N LEU A 262 35.15 -8.77 -0.81
CA LEU A 262 36.13 -7.97 -0.09
C LEU A 262 36.68 -8.68 1.14
N THR A 263 35.81 -9.30 1.93
CA THR A 263 36.25 -10.09 3.12
C THR A 263 37.06 -11.31 2.72
N SER A 264 36.71 -11.97 1.60
CA SER A 264 37.51 -13.08 1.06
C SER A 264 38.91 -12.63 0.63
N LEU A 265 39.03 -11.46 -0.02
CA LEU A 265 40.35 -10.92 -0.40
C LEU A 265 41.22 -10.63 0.82
N VAL A 266 40.65 -10.07 1.89
CA VAL A 266 41.38 -9.88 3.17
C VAL A 266 41.84 -11.21 3.77
N ALA A 267 40.95 -12.20 3.74
CA ALA A 267 41.31 -13.55 4.25
C ALA A 267 42.43 -14.22 3.43
N PHE A 268 42.37 -14.11 2.09
CA PHE A 268 43.44 -14.63 1.21
C PHE A 268 44.76 -13.89 1.39
N TYR A 269 44.74 -12.57 1.59
CA TYR A 269 45.92 -11.78 1.89
C TYR A 269 46.59 -12.27 3.19
N GLN A 270 45.82 -12.42 4.27
CA GLN A 270 46.33 -12.88 5.55
C GLN A 270 46.83 -14.34 5.50
N LEU A 271 46.14 -15.20 4.73
CA LEU A 271 46.62 -16.57 4.51
C LEU A 271 47.96 -16.57 3.77
N GLY A 272 48.10 -15.73 2.72
CA GLY A 272 49.36 -15.56 2.00
C GLY A 272 50.50 -15.06 2.88
N GLU A 273 50.25 -14.06 3.74
CA GLU A 273 51.20 -13.55 4.72
C GLU A 273 51.64 -14.62 5.72
N ALA A 274 50.68 -15.38 6.28
CA ALA A 274 50.95 -16.45 7.22
C ALA A 274 51.81 -17.57 6.60
N LEU A 275 51.54 -17.96 5.35
CA LEU A 275 52.32 -18.95 4.60
C LEU A 275 53.71 -18.41 4.27
N TRP A 276 53.82 -17.16 3.87
CA TRP A 276 55.14 -16.54 3.60
C TRP A 276 56.01 -16.53 4.86
N LEU A 277 55.45 -16.04 6.00
CA LEU A 277 56.20 -16.01 7.27
C LEU A 277 56.66 -17.42 7.70
N LYS A 278 55.81 -18.43 7.54
CA LYS A 278 56.10 -19.81 7.92
C LYS A 278 57.17 -20.45 7.00
N CYS A 279 57.15 -20.16 5.70
CA CYS A 279 58.05 -20.83 4.74
C CYS A 279 59.41 -20.13 4.61
N PHE A 280 59.47 -18.81 4.85
CA PHE A 280 60.68 -18.02 4.56
C PHE A 280 61.26 -17.31 5.78
N THR A 281 60.65 -17.47 6.98
CA THR A 281 61.17 -16.88 8.23
C THR A 281 61.06 -17.85 9.37
N ASP A 282 62.06 -17.87 10.26
CA ASP A 282 62.04 -18.67 11.51
C ASP A 282 61.24 -17.98 12.64
N ARG A 283 60.43 -16.98 12.33
CA ARG A 283 59.63 -16.28 13.35
C ARG A 283 58.41 -17.12 13.71
N ALA A 284 58.31 -17.53 15.00
CA ALA A 284 57.06 -18.05 15.53
C ALA A 284 55.98 -16.94 15.39
N VAL A 285 54.91 -17.23 14.66
CA VAL A 285 53.80 -16.30 14.50
C VAL A 285 52.97 -16.31 15.79
N PRO A 286 53.08 -15.30 16.66
CA PRO A 286 52.16 -15.16 17.77
C PRO A 286 50.84 -14.70 17.16
N GLY A 287 49.86 -15.62 17.03
CA GLY A 287 48.69 -15.29 16.18
C GLY A 287 47.35 -15.72 16.75
N TRP A 288 47.26 -16.23 17.96
CA TRP A 288 45.98 -16.74 18.46
C TRP A 288 44.90 -15.68 18.53
N ALA A 289 45.22 -14.50 19.04
CA ALA A 289 44.28 -13.36 19.11
C ALA A 289 43.88 -12.84 17.72
N SER A 290 44.81 -12.79 16.77
CA SER A 290 44.54 -12.35 15.37
C SER A 290 43.68 -13.36 14.64
N ILE A 291 43.87 -14.66 14.85
CA ILE A 291 43.05 -15.72 14.24
C ILE A 291 41.61 -15.62 14.76
N ILE A 292 41.41 -15.51 16.07
CA ILE A 292 40.09 -15.39 16.68
C ILE A 292 39.41 -14.07 16.21
N GLY A 293 40.14 -12.94 16.20
CA GLY A 293 39.62 -11.66 15.75
C GLY A 293 39.14 -11.71 14.30
N LEU A 294 39.95 -12.24 13.39
CA LEU A 294 39.58 -12.40 11.99
C LEU A 294 38.41 -13.37 11.81
N GLN A 295 38.46 -14.51 12.46
CA GLN A 295 37.39 -15.52 12.37
C GLN A 295 36.06 -14.96 12.89
N SER A 296 36.08 -14.23 14.00
CA SER A 296 34.90 -13.58 14.54
C SER A 296 34.32 -12.51 13.58
N LEU A 297 35.20 -11.74 12.93
CA LEU A 297 34.79 -10.76 11.90
C LEU A 297 34.14 -11.45 10.70
N LEU A 298 34.77 -12.50 10.17
CA LEU A 298 34.24 -13.26 9.02
C LEU A 298 32.90 -13.92 9.35
N PHE A 299 32.75 -14.52 10.54
CA PHE A 299 31.44 -15.05 10.97
C PHE A 299 30.42 -13.97 11.18
N GLY A 300 30.78 -12.80 11.72
CA GLY A 300 29.87 -11.65 11.83
C GLY A 300 29.32 -11.24 10.48
N VAL A 301 30.19 -11.09 9.47
CA VAL A 301 29.78 -10.78 8.09
C VAL A 301 28.91 -11.90 7.53
N LEU A 302 29.28 -13.15 7.70
CA LEU A 302 28.51 -14.31 7.23
C LEU A 302 27.11 -14.34 7.80
N PHE A 303 26.93 -14.10 9.12
CA PHE A 303 25.60 -14.07 9.73
C PHE A 303 24.74 -12.92 9.25
N ILE A 304 25.32 -11.74 8.97
CA ILE A 304 24.60 -10.62 8.35
C ILE A 304 24.11 -11.02 6.95
N LEU A 305 24.96 -11.65 6.13
CA LEU A 305 24.59 -12.12 4.79
C LEU A 305 23.49 -13.17 4.81
N LEU A 306 23.59 -14.13 5.75
CA LEU A 306 22.53 -15.13 5.97
C LEU A 306 21.23 -14.49 6.42
N GLY A 307 21.29 -13.46 7.26
CA GLY A 307 20.11 -12.67 7.67
C GLY A 307 19.44 -11.99 6.47
N ILE A 308 20.20 -11.33 5.59
CA ILE A 308 19.69 -10.74 4.37
C ILE A 308 19.05 -11.81 3.47
N LEU A 309 19.73 -12.93 3.25
CA LEU A 309 19.20 -14.05 2.47
C LEU A 309 17.91 -14.60 3.08
N GLY A 310 17.85 -14.74 4.41
CA GLY A 310 16.66 -15.14 5.14
C GLY A 310 15.47 -14.21 4.92
N GLU A 311 15.67 -12.91 4.86
CA GLU A 311 14.63 -11.94 4.57
C GLU A 311 14.01 -12.14 3.17
N TYR A 312 14.85 -12.35 2.14
CA TYR A 312 14.35 -12.63 0.78
C TYR A 312 13.65 -14.00 0.72
N MET A 313 14.17 -15.01 1.42
CA MET A 313 13.53 -16.33 1.50
C MET A 313 12.16 -16.25 2.18
N ALA A 314 12.02 -15.43 3.24
CA ALA A 314 10.75 -15.21 3.91
C ALA A 314 9.72 -14.58 2.96
N ARG A 315 10.12 -13.62 2.11
CA ARG A 315 9.24 -13.02 1.10
C ARG A 315 8.81 -14.02 0.04
N ILE A 316 9.74 -14.82 -0.49
CA ILE A 316 9.42 -15.90 -1.42
C ILE A 316 8.39 -16.86 -0.78
N LEU A 317 8.57 -17.20 0.48
CA LEU A 317 7.65 -18.07 1.21
C LEU A 317 6.25 -17.44 1.36
N GLU A 318 6.17 -16.12 1.60
CA GLU A 318 4.88 -15.40 1.64
C GLU A 318 4.18 -15.45 0.28
N GLU A 319 4.89 -15.20 -0.82
CA GLU A 319 4.34 -15.28 -2.18
C GLU A 319 3.88 -16.70 -2.54
N VAL A 320 4.69 -17.72 -2.25
CA VAL A 320 4.37 -19.14 -2.56
C VAL A 320 3.18 -19.64 -1.74
N ARG A 321 2.95 -19.14 -0.54
CA ARG A 321 1.79 -19.52 0.28
C ARG A 321 0.44 -19.14 -0.35
N GLY A 322 0.40 -18.14 -1.23
CA GLY A 322 -0.80 -17.76 -1.97
C GLY A 322 -1.99 -17.38 -1.09
N ARG A 323 -1.78 -16.85 0.11
CA ARG A 323 -2.87 -16.44 1.00
C ARG A 323 -3.62 -15.25 0.38
N PRO A 324 -4.96 -15.12 0.60
CA PRO A 324 -5.67 -13.94 0.15
C PRO A 324 -5.11 -12.69 0.86
N ARG A 325 -4.97 -11.60 0.13
CA ARG A 325 -4.44 -10.33 0.63
C ARG A 325 -5.29 -9.72 1.74
N PHE A 326 -6.60 -9.91 1.64
CA PHE A 326 -7.60 -9.49 2.62
C PHE A 326 -8.80 -10.44 2.57
N ILE A 327 -9.61 -10.41 3.61
CA ILE A 327 -10.86 -11.18 3.69
C ILE A 327 -11.98 -10.19 3.95
N VAL A 328 -12.96 -10.14 3.05
CA VAL A 328 -14.15 -9.31 3.19
C VAL A 328 -15.17 -10.05 4.06
N SER A 329 -15.63 -9.43 5.12
CA SER A 329 -16.69 -9.96 6.00
C SER A 329 -18.08 -9.49 5.59
N GLU A 330 -18.21 -8.22 5.17
CA GLU A 330 -19.49 -7.60 4.83
C GLU A 330 -19.32 -6.63 3.67
N THR A 331 -20.40 -6.43 2.88
CA THR A 331 -20.46 -5.44 1.82
C THR A 331 -21.82 -4.73 1.81
N LEU A 332 -21.84 -3.47 1.42
CA LEU A 332 -23.04 -2.64 1.27
C LEU A 332 -23.05 -1.96 -0.12
N GLY A 333 -24.22 -1.97 -0.78
CA GLY A 333 -24.41 -1.25 -2.05
C GLY A 333 -23.81 -1.94 -3.28
N PHE A 334 -23.39 -3.20 -3.17
CA PHE A 334 -22.93 -4.00 -4.30
C PHE A 334 -23.99 -5.02 -4.71
N PRO A 335 -24.21 -5.28 -6.01
CA PRO A 335 -25.16 -6.30 -6.47
C PRO A 335 -24.74 -7.67 -5.98
N VAL A 336 -25.71 -8.48 -5.56
CA VAL A 336 -25.51 -9.84 -5.04
C VAL A 336 -25.28 -10.85 -6.15
N ASP A 337 -25.46 -10.47 -7.43
CA ASP A 337 -25.35 -11.36 -8.56
C ASP A 337 -23.90 -11.73 -8.88
N GLY A 338 -23.65 -13.06 -8.92
CA GLY A 338 -22.33 -13.67 -9.21
C GLY A 338 -21.77 -13.42 -10.62
N SER A 339 -22.27 -12.47 -11.39
CA SER A 339 -21.84 -12.13 -12.77
C SER A 339 -20.76 -11.04 -12.85
N GLN A 340 -20.41 -10.40 -11.71
CA GLN A 340 -19.29 -9.46 -11.66
C GLN A 340 -18.37 -9.80 -10.47
N PRO A 341 -17.06 -9.53 -10.55
CA PRO A 341 -16.17 -9.82 -9.45
C PRO A 341 -16.59 -8.99 -8.23
N SER A 342 -17.39 -9.62 -7.35
CA SER A 342 -17.60 -9.06 -6.02
C SER A 342 -16.24 -8.99 -5.34
N PRO A 343 -16.02 -8.08 -4.38
CA PRO A 343 -14.80 -8.08 -3.58
C PRO A 343 -14.49 -9.45 -2.95
N ALA A 344 -15.53 -10.25 -2.65
CA ALA A 344 -15.42 -11.64 -2.22
C ALA A 344 -15.05 -12.59 -3.38
N GLY A 345 -15.53 -12.35 -4.61
CA GLY A 345 -15.22 -13.14 -5.81
C GLY A 345 -13.79 -12.96 -6.30
N LEU A 346 -13.19 -11.79 -6.12
CA LEU A 346 -11.76 -11.56 -6.41
C LEU A 346 -10.86 -12.38 -5.49
N ALA A 347 -11.23 -12.55 -4.22
CA ALA A 347 -10.51 -13.44 -3.31
C ALA A 347 -10.56 -14.90 -3.77
N SER A 348 -11.65 -15.36 -4.43
CA SER A 348 -11.83 -16.74 -4.92
C SER A 348 -11.23 -17.01 -6.30
N GLN A 349 -11.14 -16.01 -7.20
CA GLN A 349 -10.50 -16.18 -8.51
C GLN A 349 -9.00 -16.49 -8.41
N TYR A 350 -8.36 -16.15 -7.28
CA TYR A 350 -6.95 -16.47 -7.03
C TYR A 350 -6.73 -17.87 -6.44
N GLN A 351 -7.78 -18.62 -6.09
CA GLN A 351 -7.68 -20.00 -5.57
C GLN A 351 -7.75 -21.08 -6.67
N GLY A 352 -8.12 -20.76 -7.90
CA GLY A 352 -8.46 -21.72 -8.96
C GLY A 352 -7.38 -22.03 -10.00
N LEU A 353 -6.14 -21.63 -9.80
CA LEU A 353 -5.00 -21.89 -10.71
C LEU A 353 -3.81 -22.50 -9.94
N ASN A 354 -4.01 -23.69 -9.41
CA ASN A 354 -2.94 -24.64 -9.10
C ASN A 354 -2.90 -25.73 -10.16
#